data_ddb42aef646547e8ad1e18485615eca6
#
_entry.id   ddb42aef646547e8ad1e18485615eca6
#
_cell.length_a   1.000
_cell.length_b   1.000
_cell.length_c   1.000
_cell.angle_alpha   90.00
_cell.angle_beta   90.00
_cell.angle_gamma   90.00
#
_symmetry.space_group_name_H-M   'P 1'
#
loop_
_entity.id
_entity.type
_entity.pdbx_description
1 polymer ?
#
loop_
_entity_poly.entity_id
_entity_poly.type
_entity_poly.pdbx_seq_one_letter_code
_entity_poly.pdbx_strand_id
1 'polypeptide(L)'
;MSGKKILIVGASGLVGTAAVKLFAGQPDWDVVAVSRRAPFVPLGKATHIPVDLLNADQCREVFGAMGDVTHIAYCAVNEQEGNMVAGWQDPVQAGKNMAMLRNLFDPLIAVAKDFRHISLVHGLKAYGSHIWDRVMPIPFKESLPRIPHENFYYHQEDYVSAKQAGQDWSWTIFRPAMIAGDAVGSNMNSYLVLAIFAALRKEAGLPLPQPTGASMVTDVADADLIARGLEWATEAPKARNDSFNIMNGDVFSLHDAFPIVADSLKMELGAKEDFQIIPELEKLLHLWPGMVRKYGLRAPENLKELFGESLEVGGAWTAPIAPTDVVRYGLASTIKIRQAGFHHCIDTADMIRKYMRRYQELGVIPPVA
;
A
#
# COMPACT_ATOMS: atom_id res chain seq x y z
N MET A 1 30.61 9.92 -12.30
CA MET A 1 29.15 10.00 -12.46
C MET A 1 28.58 10.03 -11.05
N SER A 2 27.82 11.05 -10.66
CA SER A 2 27.16 11.04 -9.34
C SER A 2 26.22 9.84 -9.31
N GLY A 3 26.33 8.98 -8.27
CA GLY A 3 25.48 7.80 -8.12
C GLY A 3 24.00 8.19 -8.02
N LYS A 4 23.08 7.28 -8.35
CA LYS A 4 21.65 7.49 -8.14
C LYS A 4 21.34 7.32 -6.65
N LYS A 5 20.82 8.36 -6.00
CA LYS A 5 20.35 8.30 -4.61
C LYS A 5 18.86 8.51 -4.52
N ILE A 6 18.16 7.55 -3.89
CA ILE A 6 16.70 7.59 -3.73
C ILE A 6 16.29 7.66 -2.26
N LEU A 7 15.37 8.58 -1.95
CA LEU A 7 14.63 8.57 -0.70
C LEU A 7 13.33 7.79 -0.88
N ILE A 8 13.13 6.75 -0.07
CA ILE A 8 11.87 6.01 -0.02
C ILE A 8 11.14 6.45 1.25
N VAL A 9 10.13 7.28 1.07
CA VAL A 9 9.40 7.97 2.13
C VAL A 9 8.11 7.21 2.44
N GLY A 10 7.87 6.88 3.70
CA GLY A 10 6.85 5.90 4.10
C GLY A 10 7.37 4.45 4.01
N ALA A 11 8.66 4.26 4.24
CA ALA A 11 9.39 3.01 4.05
C ALA A 11 8.83 1.80 4.83
N SER A 12 8.13 2.02 5.95
CA SER A 12 7.50 0.95 6.75
C SER A 12 6.08 0.58 6.30
N GLY A 13 5.53 1.24 5.27
CA GLY A 13 4.24 0.91 4.65
C GLY A 13 4.37 -0.16 3.56
N LEU A 14 3.23 -0.59 2.98
CA LEU A 14 3.18 -1.66 1.98
C LEU A 14 4.09 -1.39 0.77
N VAL A 15 3.88 -0.28 0.10
CA VAL A 15 4.66 0.09 -1.10
C VAL A 15 6.09 0.49 -0.73
N GLY A 16 6.27 1.26 0.35
CA GLY A 16 7.60 1.67 0.81
C GLY A 16 8.50 0.49 1.13
N THR A 17 7.98 -0.53 1.83
CA THR A 17 8.70 -1.79 2.12
C THR A 17 9.13 -2.51 0.83
N ALA A 18 8.23 -2.63 -0.16
CA ALA A 18 8.55 -3.24 -1.44
C ALA A 18 9.59 -2.43 -2.23
N ALA A 19 9.47 -1.09 -2.22
CA ALA A 19 10.42 -0.20 -2.86
C ALA A 19 11.83 -0.31 -2.22
N VAL A 20 11.92 -0.33 -0.88
CA VAL A 20 13.21 -0.53 -0.19
C VAL A 20 13.85 -1.84 -0.64
N LYS A 21 13.12 -2.96 -0.66
CA LYS A 21 13.65 -4.25 -1.11
C LYS A 21 14.14 -4.20 -2.56
N LEU A 22 13.37 -3.60 -3.45
CA LEU A 22 13.71 -3.53 -4.87
C LEU A 22 14.98 -2.71 -5.10
N PHE A 23 14.99 -1.46 -4.64
CA PHE A 23 16.10 -0.55 -4.89
C PHE A 23 17.38 -0.94 -4.13
N ALA A 24 17.24 -1.45 -2.89
CA ALA A 24 18.40 -1.95 -2.14
C ALA A 24 19.03 -3.21 -2.75
N GLY A 25 18.28 -3.97 -3.54
CA GLY A 25 18.78 -5.12 -4.29
C GLY A 25 19.61 -4.74 -5.53
N GLN A 26 19.64 -3.48 -5.94
CA GLN A 26 20.31 -3.02 -7.16
C GLN A 26 21.62 -2.30 -6.84
N PRO A 27 22.73 -2.58 -7.58
CA PRO A 27 24.04 -2.03 -7.26
C PRO A 27 24.14 -0.51 -7.44
N ASP A 28 23.38 0.06 -8.39
CA ASP A 28 23.52 1.45 -8.85
C ASP A 28 22.77 2.47 -7.97
N TRP A 29 22.01 2.01 -6.97
CA TRP A 29 21.25 2.86 -6.10
C TRP A 29 21.82 2.96 -4.69
N ASP A 30 22.00 4.18 -4.21
CA ASP A 30 22.11 4.51 -2.79
C ASP A 30 20.68 4.75 -2.25
N VAL A 31 20.27 3.98 -1.23
CA VAL A 31 18.88 3.91 -0.78
C VAL A 31 18.76 4.41 0.65
N VAL A 32 17.96 5.44 0.85
CA VAL A 32 17.59 5.95 2.16
C VAL A 32 16.10 5.70 2.42
N ALA A 33 15.82 4.86 3.41
CA ALA A 33 14.49 4.54 3.88
C ALA A 33 14.05 5.55 4.95
N VAL A 34 12.96 6.29 4.72
CA VAL A 34 12.47 7.32 5.64
C VAL A 34 11.10 6.94 6.17
N SER A 35 10.97 6.80 7.47
CA SER A 35 9.71 6.54 8.18
C SER A 35 9.91 6.69 9.68
N ARG A 36 8.83 6.87 10.46
CA ARG A 36 8.92 6.99 11.93
C ARG A 36 9.52 5.75 12.60
N ARG A 37 9.18 4.56 12.09
CA ARG A 37 9.71 3.26 12.55
C ARG A 37 10.42 2.55 11.39
N ALA A 38 11.40 1.73 11.70
CA ALA A 38 12.07 0.92 10.69
C ALA A 38 11.07 -0.07 10.02
N PRO A 39 11.25 -0.38 8.73
CA PRO A 39 10.54 -1.48 8.09
C PRO A 39 10.73 -2.81 8.85
N PHE A 40 9.70 -3.63 8.85
CA PHE A 40 9.75 -4.96 9.49
C PHE A 40 10.68 -5.95 8.73
N VAL A 41 10.87 -5.71 7.44
CA VAL A 41 11.72 -6.53 6.58
C VAL A 41 13.19 -6.12 6.65
N PRO A 42 14.14 -7.01 6.28
CA PRO A 42 15.55 -6.64 6.17
C PRO A 42 15.76 -5.49 5.17
N LEU A 43 16.56 -4.52 5.57
CA LEU A 43 16.86 -3.33 4.77
C LEU A 43 17.89 -3.55 3.66
N GLY A 44 18.62 -4.69 3.68
CA GLY A 44 19.74 -4.91 2.78
C GLY A 44 20.81 -3.81 2.98
N LYS A 45 21.19 -3.14 1.90
CA LYS A 45 22.13 -2.00 1.94
C LYS A 45 21.49 -0.64 2.22
N ALA A 46 20.15 -0.57 2.35
CA ALA A 46 19.47 0.70 2.61
C ALA A 46 19.74 1.19 4.04
N THR A 47 19.92 2.50 4.18
CA THR A 47 20.02 3.17 5.48
C THR A 47 18.64 3.67 5.91
N HIS A 48 18.23 3.38 7.16
CA HIS A 48 16.99 3.92 7.71
C HIS A 48 17.26 5.19 8.52
N ILE A 49 16.47 6.23 8.24
CA ILE A 49 16.45 7.49 8.98
C ILE A 49 15.05 7.68 9.59
N PRO A 50 14.93 7.67 10.94
CA PRO A 50 13.65 7.91 11.59
C PRO A 50 13.28 9.39 11.53
N VAL A 51 12.17 9.71 10.82
CA VAL A 51 11.66 11.07 10.69
C VAL A 51 10.14 11.09 10.88
N ASP A 52 9.65 12.02 11.68
CA ASP A 52 8.24 12.41 11.67
C ASP A 52 8.04 13.56 10.67
N LEU A 53 7.37 13.28 9.56
CA LEU A 53 7.12 14.26 8.51
C LEU A 53 6.20 15.42 8.96
N LEU A 54 5.51 15.29 10.10
CA LEU A 54 4.75 16.40 10.71
C LEU A 54 5.63 17.32 11.57
N ASN A 55 6.85 16.90 11.92
CA ASN A 55 7.82 17.74 12.60
C ASN A 55 8.64 18.55 11.56
N ALA A 56 8.21 19.79 11.29
CA ALA A 56 8.81 20.63 10.26
C ALA A 56 10.28 20.99 10.55
N ASP A 57 10.68 21.13 11.83
CA ASP A 57 12.05 21.46 12.22
C ASP A 57 12.98 20.28 11.97
N GLN A 58 12.58 19.08 12.40
CA GLN A 58 13.31 17.85 12.10
C GLN A 58 13.46 17.62 10.59
N CYS A 59 12.37 17.83 9.82
CA CYS A 59 12.41 17.71 8.36
C CYS A 59 13.39 18.69 7.71
N ARG A 60 13.39 19.94 8.18
CA ARG A 60 14.31 20.98 7.66
C ARG A 60 15.76 20.62 7.94
N GLU A 61 16.06 20.13 9.14
CA GLU A 61 17.40 19.69 9.51
C GLU A 61 17.86 18.50 8.66
N VAL A 62 17.03 17.45 8.60
CA VAL A 62 17.40 16.20 7.92
C VAL A 62 17.45 16.39 6.40
N PHE A 63 16.39 16.89 5.78
CA PHE A 63 16.29 16.96 4.32
C PHE A 63 17.07 18.15 3.74
N GLY A 64 17.24 19.24 4.49
CA GLY A 64 18.08 20.37 4.10
C GLY A 64 19.59 20.03 4.06
N ALA A 65 20.00 18.89 4.60
CA ALA A 65 21.38 18.39 4.51
C ALA A 65 21.60 17.38 3.38
N MET A 66 20.54 16.98 2.63
CA MET A 66 20.57 15.89 1.64
C MET A 66 20.70 16.42 0.19
N GLY A 67 21.73 17.21 -0.09
CA GLY A 67 21.97 17.82 -1.40
C GLY A 67 22.33 16.85 -2.54
N ASP A 68 22.65 15.61 -2.22
CA ASP A 68 23.01 14.53 -3.14
C ASP A 68 21.85 13.63 -3.57
N VAL A 69 20.64 13.89 -3.06
CA VAL A 69 19.42 13.13 -3.44
C VAL A 69 19.03 13.46 -4.87
N THR A 70 18.80 12.43 -5.65
CA THR A 70 18.40 12.52 -7.06
C THR A 70 16.96 12.11 -7.32
N HIS A 71 16.39 11.25 -6.47
CA HIS A 71 15.05 10.68 -6.65
C HIS A 71 14.30 10.55 -5.33
N ILE A 72 12.97 10.63 -5.41
CA ILE A 72 12.06 10.37 -4.29
C ILE A 72 10.97 9.40 -4.71
N ALA A 73 10.73 8.37 -3.91
CA ALA A 73 9.51 7.57 -3.93
C ALA A 73 8.67 7.92 -2.69
N TYR A 74 7.63 8.74 -2.88
CA TYR A 74 6.77 9.22 -1.79
C TYR A 74 5.57 8.29 -1.62
N CYS A 75 5.65 7.40 -0.63
CA CYS A 75 4.64 6.40 -0.29
C CYS A 75 4.00 6.69 1.09
N ALA A 76 4.31 7.84 1.70
CA ALA A 76 3.82 8.17 3.02
C ALA A 76 2.38 8.69 2.99
N VAL A 77 1.59 8.22 3.93
CA VAL A 77 0.24 8.71 4.21
C VAL A 77 0.04 8.80 5.71
N ASN A 78 -0.62 9.85 6.16
CA ASN A 78 -1.15 9.96 7.52
C ASN A 78 -2.64 9.61 7.47
N GLU A 79 -3.04 8.63 8.26
CA GLU A 79 -4.44 8.25 8.43
C GLU A 79 -4.90 8.62 9.84
N GLN A 80 -6.19 8.88 9.99
CA GLN A 80 -6.78 9.19 11.29
C GLN A 80 -6.90 7.91 12.11
N GLU A 81 -6.25 7.89 13.26
CA GLU A 81 -6.25 6.75 14.18
C GLU A 81 -7.67 6.47 14.69
N GLY A 82 -8.09 5.20 14.60
CA GLY A 82 -9.40 4.73 15.04
C GLY A 82 -10.61 5.22 14.21
N ASN A 83 -10.36 5.92 13.09
CA ASN A 83 -11.42 6.43 12.21
C ASN A 83 -10.87 6.73 10.81
N MET A 84 -10.16 5.78 10.25
CA MET A 84 -9.41 5.96 8.99
C MET A 84 -10.33 6.30 7.82
N VAL A 85 -11.42 5.55 7.63
CA VAL A 85 -12.33 5.72 6.49
C VAL A 85 -13.04 7.07 6.52
N ALA A 86 -13.54 7.50 7.67
CA ALA A 86 -14.19 8.82 7.81
C ALA A 86 -13.16 9.97 7.67
N GLY A 87 -11.90 9.75 8.06
CA GLY A 87 -10.83 10.73 7.92
C GLY A 87 -10.48 11.07 6.46
N TRP A 88 -10.88 10.24 5.49
CA TRP A 88 -10.53 10.46 4.08
C TRP A 88 -11.14 11.72 3.45
N GLN A 89 -12.18 12.27 4.04
CA GLN A 89 -12.82 13.51 3.61
C GLN A 89 -12.63 14.67 4.61
N ASP A 90 -11.81 14.46 5.65
CA ASP A 90 -11.55 15.47 6.67
C ASP A 90 -10.48 16.49 6.16
N PRO A 91 -10.81 17.80 6.09
CA PRO A 91 -9.85 18.83 5.68
C PRO A 91 -8.61 18.91 6.59
N VAL A 92 -8.73 18.60 7.88
CA VAL A 92 -7.60 18.57 8.82
C VAL A 92 -6.64 17.43 8.43
N GLN A 93 -7.19 16.27 8.11
CA GLN A 93 -6.42 15.13 7.64
C GLN A 93 -5.75 15.40 6.29
N ALA A 94 -6.47 16.04 5.36
CA ALA A 94 -5.91 16.48 4.09
C ALA A 94 -4.75 17.48 4.29
N GLY A 95 -4.93 18.44 5.19
CA GLY A 95 -3.89 19.41 5.56
C GLY A 95 -2.64 18.75 6.13
N LYS A 96 -2.76 17.74 7.01
CA LYS A 96 -1.63 16.97 7.54
C LYS A 96 -0.84 16.27 6.43
N ASN A 97 -1.53 15.57 5.52
CA ASN A 97 -0.87 14.89 4.40
C ASN A 97 -0.15 15.86 3.45
N MET A 98 -0.72 17.06 3.26
CA MET A 98 -0.06 18.10 2.47
C MET A 98 1.16 18.69 3.20
N ALA A 99 1.06 18.92 4.53
CA ALA A 99 2.18 19.39 5.33
C ALA A 99 3.35 18.40 5.30
N MET A 100 3.08 17.09 5.39
CA MET A 100 4.11 16.04 5.32
C MET A 100 4.92 16.12 4.01
N LEU A 101 4.24 16.30 2.86
CA LEU A 101 4.93 16.44 1.57
C LEU A 101 5.77 17.72 1.50
N ARG A 102 5.22 18.86 1.95
CA ARG A 102 5.95 20.14 1.97
C ARG A 102 7.15 20.12 2.89
N ASN A 103 7.00 19.57 4.10
CA ASN A 103 8.07 19.47 5.08
C ASN A 103 9.26 18.65 4.57
N LEU A 104 9.00 17.62 3.74
CA LEU A 104 10.05 16.86 3.07
C LEU A 104 10.61 17.63 1.88
N PHE A 105 9.75 18.07 0.95
CA PHE A 105 10.17 18.45 -0.40
C PHE A 105 10.76 19.87 -0.46
N ASP A 106 10.21 20.85 0.27
CA ASP A 106 10.70 22.22 0.24
C ASP A 106 12.17 22.36 0.70
N PRO A 107 12.60 21.82 1.86
CA PRO A 107 14.00 21.91 2.26
C PRO A 107 14.93 21.06 1.38
N LEU A 108 14.47 19.93 0.87
CA LEU A 108 15.28 19.06 0.01
C LEU A 108 15.53 19.68 -1.35
N ILE A 109 14.51 20.16 -2.04
CA ILE A 109 14.66 20.70 -3.39
C ILE A 109 15.50 21.98 -3.42
N ALA A 110 15.57 22.70 -2.30
CA ALA A 110 16.42 23.87 -2.16
C ALA A 110 17.94 23.55 -2.23
N VAL A 111 18.33 22.31 -1.89
CA VAL A 111 19.73 21.88 -1.81
C VAL A 111 20.09 20.80 -2.83
N ALA A 112 19.16 19.98 -3.28
CA ALA A 112 19.36 18.85 -4.20
C ALA A 112 19.44 19.34 -5.66
N LYS A 113 20.61 19.81 -6.06
CA LYS A 113 20.83 20.42 -7.38
C LYS A 113 20.73 19.44 -8.56
N ASP A 114 21.04 18.17 -8.33
CA ASP A 114 20.96 17.09 -9.32
C ASP A 114 19.65 16.30 -9.22
N PHE A 115 18.61 16.90 -8.64
CA PHE A 115 17.31 16.28 -8.49
C PHE A 115 16.67 15.97 -9.85
N ARG A 116 16.14 14.75 -10.04
CA ARG A 116 15.67 14.25 -11.34
C ARG A 116 14.21 13.85 -11.35
N HIS A 117 13.73 13.24 -10.23
CA HIS A 117 12.39 12.66 -10.26
C HIS A 117 11.77 12.50 -8.86
N ILE A 118 10.46 12.73 -8.78
CA ILE A 118 9.62 12.32 -7.66
C ILE A 118 8.44 11.49 -8.14
N SER A 119 8.27 10.29 -7.57
CA SER A 119 7.03 9.52 -7.71
C SER A 119 6.18 9.63 -6.46
N LEU A 120 4.86 9.81 -6.62
CA LEU A 120 3.88 9.78 -5.53
C LEU A 120 2.98 8.56 -5.70
N VAL A 121 2.65 7.89 -4.60
CA VAL A 121 1.67 6.81 -4.58
C VAL A 121 0.38 7.35 -3.97
N HIS A 122 -0.62 7.49 -4.80
CA HIS A 122 -1.98 7.87 -4.43
C HIS A 122 -2.90 6.63 -4.36
N GLY A 123 -4.06 6.64 -5.01
CA GLY A 123 -4.98 5.52 -5.11
C GLY A 123 -6.28 5.91 -5.81
N LEU A 124 -7.23 4.98 -5.86
CA LEU A 124 -8.52 5.20 -6.53
C LEU A 124 -9.40 6.26 -5.86
N LYS A 125 -9.06 6.70 -4.64
CA LYS A 125 -9.69 7.89 -4.01
C LYS A 125 -9.53 9.16 -4.86
N ALA A 126 -8.55 9.20 -5.75
CA ALA A 126 -8.41 10.27 -6.74
C ALA A 126 -9.62 10.38 -7.69
N TYR A 127 -10.38 9.31 -7.85
CA TYR A 127 -11.63 9.26 -8.62
C TYR A 127 -12.88 9.39 -7.75
N GLY A 128 -12.72 9.56 -6.42
CA GLY A 128 -13.83 9.59 -5.47
C GLY A 128 -14.42 8.22 -5.16
N SER A 129 -13.66 7.14 -5.31
CA SER A 129 -14.13 5.77 -5.03
C SER A 129 -14.63 5.56 -3.59
N HIS A 130 -14.25 6.43 -2.66
CA HIS A 130 -14.68 6.45 -1.26
C HIS A 130 -15.90 7.33 -0.99
N ILE A 131 -16.47 7.98 -2.02
CA ILE A 131 -17.68 8.79 -1.92
C ILE A 131 -18.87 7.94 -2.33
N TRP A 132 -19.70 7.59 -1.33
CA TRP A 132 -20.75 6.56 -1.48
C TRP A 132 -22.08 7.06 -2.02
N ASP A 133 -22.22 8.34 -2.40
CA ASP A 133 -23.46 8.97 -2.82
C ASP A 133 -23.70 8.95 -4.35
N ARG A 134 -22.81 8.36 -5.12
CA ARG A 134 -22.88 8.38 -6.58
C ARG A 134 -22.41 7.08 -7.24
N VAL A 135 -22.92 6.85 -8.45
CA VAL A 135 -22.41 5.80 -9.34
C VAL A 135 -21.16 6.31 -10.04
N MET A 136 -20.08 5.55 -9.94
CA MET A 136 -18.82 5.86 -10.60
C MET A 136 -18.70 5.15 -11.95
N PRO A 137 -18.05 5.76 -12.95
CA PRO A 137 -17.80 5.09 -14.23
C PRO A 137 -16.85 3.90 -14.05
N ILE A 138 -17.08 2.83 -14.82
CA ILE A 138 -16.23 1.64 -14.89
C ILE A 138 -15.72 1.48 -16.32
N PRO A 139 -14.42 1.32 -16.53
CA PRO A 139 -13.33 1.44 -15.54
C PRO A 139 -12.97 2.90 -15.24
N PHE A 140 -12.33 3.13 -14.09
CA PHE A 140 -11.66 4.41 -13.83
C PHE A 140 -10.53 4.63 -14.83
N LYS A 141 -10.50 5.79 -15.44
CA LYS A 141 -9.44 6.21 -16.38
C LYS A 141 -8.81 7.51 -15.89
N GLU A 142 -7.54 7.67 -16.18
CA GLU A 142 -6.77 8.87 -15.78
C GLU A 142 -7.32 10.16 -16.43
N SER A 143 -8.07 10.03 -17.53
CA SER A 143 -8.76 11.13 -18.21
C SER A 143 -10.07 11.58 -17.55
N LEU A 144 -10.54 10.89 -16.51
CA LEU A 144 -11.74 11.31 -15.79
C LEU A 144 -11.47 12.63 -15.05
N PRO A 145 -12.42 13.57 -15.08
CA PRO A 145 -12.28 14.83 -14.37
C PRO A 145 -12.24 14.59 -12.86
N ARG A 146 -11.56 15.47 -12.14
CA ARG A 146 -11.65 15.54 -10.68
C ARG A 146 -13.08 15.85 -10.27
N ILE A 147 -13.55 15.19 -9.23
CA ILE A 147 -14.86 15.49 -8.64
C ILE A 147 -14.71 16.43 -7.45
N PRO A 148 -15.68 17.36 -7.25
CA PRO A 148 -15.62 18.31 -6.15
C PRO A 148 -15.75 17.60 -4.79
N HIS A 149 -14.65 17.44 -4.08
CA HIS A 149 -14.58 16.99 -2.68
C HIS A 149 -13.20 17.26 -2.11
N GLU A 150 -13.07 17.27 -0.78
CA GLU A 150 -11.78 17.40 -0.14
C GLU A 150 -10.92 16.15 -0.40
N ASN A 151 -9.73 16.35 -0.96
CA ASN A 151 -8.84 15.24 -1.29
C ASN A 151 -7.39 15.71 -1.36
N PHE A 152 -6.58 15.26 -0.41
CA PHE A 152 -5.16 15.63 -0.37
C PHE A 152 -4.37 15.16 -1.60
N TYR A 153 -4.83 14.16 -2.35
CA TYR A 153 -4.20 13.75 -3.60
C TYR A 153 -4.21 14.88 -4.63
N TYR A 154 -5.32 15.65 -4.70
CA TYR A 154 -5.39 16.82 -5.59
C TYR A 154 -4.43 17.92 -5.17
N HIS A 155 -4.35 18.19 -3.87
CA HIS A 155 -3.42 19.20 -3.34
C HIS A 155 -1.97 18.82 -3.59
N GLN A 156 -1.60 17.54 -3.42
CA GLN A 156 -0.26 17.04 -3.69
C GLN A 156 0.09 17.10 -5.17
N GLU A 157 -0.83 16.69 -6.06
CA GLU A 157 -0.65 16.76 -7.52
C GLU A 157 -0.46 18.20 -7.99
N ASP A 158 -1.32 19.14 -7.54
CA ASP A 158 -1.22 20.56 -7.87
C ASP A 158 0.10 21.16 -7.36
N TYR A 159 0.50 20.79 -6.14
CA TYR A 159 1.75 21.27 -5.56
C TYR A 159 2.99 20.79 -6.33
N VAL A 160 3.10 19.49 -6.65
CA VAL A 160 4.28 19.00 -7.38
C VAL A 160 4.30 19.52 -8.81
N SER A 161 3.14 19.65 -9.46
CA SER A 161 3.02 20.24 -10.80
C SER A 161 3.47 21.70 -10.82
N ALA A 162 3.03 22.49 -9.84
CA ALA A 162 3.43 23.90 -9.72
C ALA A 162 4.93 24.04 -9.44
N LYS A 163 5.50 23.20 -8.58
CA LYS A 163 6.94 23.20 -8.26
C LYS A 163 7.80 22.75 -9.46
N GLN A 164 7.28 21.86 -10.30
CA GLN A 164 7.98 21.33 -11.47
C GLN A 164 7.98 22.33 -12.64
N ALA A 165 7.01 23.24 -12.73
CA ALA A 165 6.86 24.14 -13.87
C ALA A 165 8.16 24.87 -14.19
N GLY A 166 8.71 24.64 -15.40
CA GLY A 166 9.97 25.23 -15.86
C GLY A 166 11.24 24.61 -15.27
N GLN A 167 11.14 23.46 -14.59
CA GLN A 167 12.28 22.71 -14.04
C GLN A 167 12.62 21.48 -14.90
N ASP A 168 13.86 21.01 -14.81
CA ASP A 168 14.34 19.85 -15.57
C ASP A 168 13.94 18.49 -14.96
N TRP A 169 13.60 18.45 -13.65
CA TRP A 169 13.13 17.23 -13.00
C TRP A 169 11.69 16.89 -13.41
N SER A 170 11.22 15.70 -13.09
CA SER A 170 9.87 15.24 -13.43
C SER A 170 9.16 14.58 -12.25
N TRP A 171 7.84 14.43 -12.35
CA TRP A 171 7.04 13.70 -11.40
C TRP A 171 6.23 12.59 -12.09
N THR A 172 5.83 11.57 -11.31
CA THR A 172 4.85 10.55 -11.72
C THR A 172 3.95 10.23 -10.53
N ILE A 173 2.65 10.07 -10.79
CA ILE A 173 1.68 9.67 -9.77
C ILE A 173 1.11 8.31 -10.12
N PHE A 174 1.23 7.34 -9.20
CA PHE A 174 0.62 6.03 -9.33
C PHE A 174 -0.68 5.94 -8.53
N ARG A 175 -1.71 5.36 -9.11
CA ARG A 175 -3.06 5.19 -8.53
C ARG A 175 -3.41 3.70 -8.46
N PRO A 176 -2.88 2.95 -7.48
CA PRO A 176 -3.27 1.56 -7.25
C PRO A 176 -4.67 1.43 -6.64
N ALA A 177 -5.25 0.22 -6.74
CA ALA A 177 -6.42 -0.22 -5.99
C ALA A 177 -6.02 -0.80 -4.62
N MET A 178 -6.69 -1.89 -4.18
CA MET A 178 -6.34 -2.63 -2.98
C MET A 178 -4.91 -3.17 -3.07
N ILE A 179 -4.03 -2.77 -2.15
CA ILE A 179 -2.62 -3.13 -2.20
C ILE A 179 -2.36 -4.35 -1.31
N ALA A 180 -1.70 -5.37 -1.88
CA ALA A 180 -1.12 -6.48 -1.13
C ALA A 180 0.37 -6.25 -0.89
N GLY A 181 0.85 -6.52 0.33
CA GLY A 181 2.26 -6.38 0.70
C GLY A 181 2.59 -7.05 2.02
N ASP A 182 3.87 -7.14 2.33
CA ASP A 182 4.38 -7.85 3.50
C ASP A 182 4.76 -6.92 4.69
N ALA A 183 4.21 -5.70 4.72
CA ALA A 183 4.42 -4.78 5.83
C ALA A 183 3.55 -5.13 7.04
N VAL A 184 4.14 -5.11 8.22
CA VAL A 184 3.48 -5.30 9.52
C VAL A 184 3.17 -3.95 10.15
N GLY A 185 1.99 -3.80 10.77
CA GLY A 185 1.54 -2.56 11.39
C GLY A 185 1.28 -1.43 10.39
N SER A 186 0.95 -1.77 9.16
CA SER A 186 0.50 -0.84 8.11
C SER A 186 -1.01 -0.62 8.24
N ASN A 187 -1.49 0.56 7.85
CA ASN A 187 -2.89 0.93 8.07
C ASN A 187 -3.90 0.31 7.07
N MET A 188 -3.45 -0.27 5.96
CA MET A 188 -4.35 -0.78 4.91
C MET A 188 -3.94 -2.17 4.39
N ASN A 189 -3.46 -3.05 5.27
CA ASN A 189 -3.07 -4.41 4.90
C ASN A 189 -4.19 -5.43 5.17
N SER A 190 -5.23 -5.44 4.36
CA SER A 190 -6.32 -6.42 4.48
C SER A 190 -5.86 -7.87 4.28
N TYR A 191 -4.79 -8.10 3.49
CA TYR A 191 -4.21 -9.45 3.28
C TYR A 191 -3.56 -9.99 4.56
N LEU A 192 -2.94 -9.12 5.39
CA LEU A 192 -2.45 -9.52 6.71
C LEU A 192 -3.60 -9.96 7.62
N VAL A 193 -4.72 -9.25 7.59
CA VAL A 193 -5.92 -9.62 8.38
C VAL A 193 -6.41 -11.01 7.99
N LEU A 194 -6.53 -11.29 6.70
CA LEU A 194 -6.93 -12.61 6.19
C LEU A 194 -5.94 -13.72 6.59
N ALA A 195 -4.63 -13.43 6.49
CA ALA A 195 -3.57 -14.38 6.86
C ALA A 195 -3.58 -14.72 8.35
N ILE A 196 -3.73 -13.70 9.23
CA ILE A 196 -3.82 -13.92 10.69
C ILE A 196 -5.11 -14.66 11.05
N PHE A 197 -6.25 -14.31 10.43
CA PHE A 197 -7.50 -15.02 10.62
C PHE A 197 -7.35 -16.50 10.29
N ALA A 198 -6.82 -16.84 9.12
CA ALA A 198 -6.60 -18.23 8.72
C ALA A 198 -5.62 -18.95 9.66
N ALA A 199 -4.52 -18.30 10.07
CA ALA A 199 -3.55 -18.89 11.00
C ALA A 199 -4.17 -19.17 12.38
N LEU A 200 -4.99 -18.28 12.90
CA LEU A 200 -5.69 -18.48 14.18
C LEU A 200 -6.77 -19.57 14.08
N ARG A 201 -7.50 -19.65 12.97
CA ARG A 201 -8.43 -20.75 12.71
C ARG A 201 -7.69 -22.10 12.73
N LYS A 202 -6.56 -22.16 12.03
CA LYS A 202 -5.72 -23.38 12.01
C LYS A 202 -5.19 -23.75 13.40
N GLU A 203 -4.72 -22.78 14.19
CA GLU A 203 -4.25 -23.00 15.58
C GLU A 203 -5.37 -23.53 16.47
N ALA A 204 -6.60 -23.06 16.28
CA ALA A 204 -7.79 -23.53 16.97
C ALA A 204 -8.30 -24.90 16.49
N GLY A 205 -7.67 -25.52 15.48
CA GLY A 205 -8.14 -26.79 14.89
C GLY A 205 -9.42 -26.63 14.05
N LEU A 206 -9.71 -25.44 13.55
CA LEU A 206 -10.90 -25.12 12.79
C LEU A 206 -10.59 -24.98 11.29
N PRO A 207 -11.46 -25.44 10.38
CA PRO A 207 -11.30 -25.21 8.95
C PRO A 207 -11.44 -23.71 8.59
N LEU A 208 -10.91 -23.30 7.45
CA LEU A 208 -11.16 -21.95 6.93
C LEU A 208 -12.53 -21.89 6.26
N PRO A 209 -13.50 -21.12 6.77
CA PRO A 209 -14.83 -21.05 6.19
C PRO A 209 -14.79 -20.35 4.82
N GLN A 210 -15.75 -20.65 3.96
CA GLN A 210 -15.94 -19.97 2.68
C GLN A 210 -17.11 -19.00 2.81
N PRO A 211 -16.95 -17.72 2.42
CA PRO A 211 -18.08 -16.79 2.43
C PRO A 211 -19.18 -17.21 1.45
N THR A 212 -20.44 -16.98 1.83
CA THR A 212 -21.60 -17.10 0.94
C THR A 212 -22.00 -15.76 0.32
N GLY A 213 -22.96 -15.77 -0.58
CA GLY A 213 -23.50 -14.56 -1.22
C GLY A 213 -22.64 -14.03 -2.34
N ALA A 214 -22.90 -12.77 -2.72
CA ALA A 214 -22.17 -12.09 -3.77
C ALA A 214 -20.81 -11.62 -3.27
N SER A 215 -19.78 -11.87 -4.05
CA SER A 215 -18.41 -11.41 -3.77
C SER A 215 -18.14 -10.07 -4.41
N MET A 216 -17.40 -9.22 -3.73
CA MET A 216 -16.82 -8.03 -4.38
C MET A 216 -15.80 -8.46 -5.42
N VAL A 217 -16.00 -7.94 -6.64
CA VAL A 217 -15.05 -8.09 -7.75
C VAL A 217 -14.25 -6.79 -7.86
N THR A 218 -12.94 -6.88 -7.85
CA THR A 218 -12.07 -5.69 -7.83
C THR A 218 -10.74 -5.93 -8.54
N ASP A 219 -10.08 -4.86 -8.89
CA ASP A 219 -8.65 -4.86 -9.18
C ASP A 219 -7.87 -4.90 -7.88
N VAL A 220 -6.69 -5.49 -7.94
CA VAL A 220 -5.72 -5.45 -6.85
C VAL A 220 -4.35 -5.06 -7.38
N ALA A 221 -3.49 -4.57 -6.50
CA ALA A 221 -2.13 -4.18 -6.85
C ALA A 221 -1.12 -4.83 -5.90
N ASP A 222 -0.17 -5.54 -6.47
CA ASP A 222 0.98 -6.07 -5.75
C ASP A 222 1.95 -4.94 -5.40
N ALA A 223 2.38 -4.81 -4.16
CA ALA A 223 3.35 -3.80 -3.75
C ALA A 223 4.68 -3.93 -4.50
N ASP A 224 5.12 -5.14 -4.87
CA ASP A 224 6.31 -5.35 -5.67
C ASP A 224 6.11 -4.84 -7.12
N LEU A 225 4.90 -4.98 -7.69
CA LEU A 225 4.55 -4.42 -9.00
C LEU A 225 4.59 -2.89 -8.97
N ILE A 226 4.05 -2.28 -7.91
CA ILE A 226 4.11 -0.82 -7.73
C ILE A 226 5.57 -0.38 -7.59
N ALA A 227 6.40 -1.11 -6.84
CA ALA A 227 7.83 -0.80 -6.71
C ALA A 227 8.56 -0.83 -8.08
N ARG A 228 8.22 -1.79 -8.96
CA ARG A 228 8.72 -1.81 -10.36
C ARG A 228 8.19 -0.62 -11.17
N GLY A 229 6.97 -0.17 -10.92
CA GLY A 229 6.43 1.06 -11.51
C GLY A 229 7.21 2.30 -11.07
N LEU A 230 7.56 2.38 -9.79
CA LEU A 230 8.42 3.46 -9.24
C LEU A 230 9.79 3.45 -9.91
N GLU A 231 10.40 2.29 -10.09
CA GLU A 231 11.68 2.14 -10.80
C GLU A 231 11.55 2.57 -12.27
N TRP A 232 10.56 2.05 -12.99
CA TRP A 232 10.30 2.40 -14.38
C TRP A 232 10.15 3.91 -14.59
N ALA A 233 9.46 4.60 -13.67
CA ALA A 233 9.22 6.03 -13.76
C ALA A 233 10.51 6.87 -13.64
N THR A 234 11.56 6.35 -13.02
CA THR A 234 12.84 7.08 -12.88
C THR A 234 13.54 7.33 -14.21
N GLU A 235 13.24 6.51 -15.24
CA GLU A 235 13.95 6.54 -16.53
C GLU A 235 13.02 6.68 -17.75
N ALA A 236 11.75 6.30 -17.62
CA ALA A 236 10.81 6.27 -18.74
C ALA A 236 10.37 7.67 -19.18
N PRO A 237 10.66 8.11 -20.42
CA PRO A 237 10.27 9.45 -20.87
C PRO A 237 8.74 9.66 -20.86
N LYS A 238 7.95 8.61 -21.13
CA LYS A 238 6.50 8.67 -21.13
C LYS A 238 5.87 8.66 -19.74
N ALA A 239 6.68 8.45 -18.68
CA ALA A 239 6.21 8.56 -17.30
C ALA A 239 6.23 10.00 -16.77
N ARG A 240 6.97 10.90 -17.42
CA ARG A 240 7.24 12.24 -16.95
C ARG A 240 5.99 13.11 -16.91
N ASN A 241 5.75 13.73 -15.75
CA ASN A 241 4.70 14.73 -15.50
C ASN A 241 3.30 14.19 -15.83
N ASP A 242 3.03 12.96 -15.40
CA ASP A 242 1.76 12.28 -15.67
C ASP A 242 1.34 11.33 -14.53
N SER A 243 0.10 10.87 -14.57
CA SER A 243 -0.46 9.93 -13.60
C SER A 243 -0.92 8.64 -14.28
N PHE A 244 -0.80 7.50 -13.56
CA PHE A 244 -1.10 6.17 -14.08
C PHE A 244 -1.81 5.30 -13.05
N ASN A 245 -2.87 4.63 -13.48
CA ASN A 245 -3.40 3.49 -12.76
C ASN A 245 -2.42 2.32 -12.84
N ILE A 246 -2.19 1.65 -11.72
CA ILE A 246 -1.27 0.51 -11.64
C ILE A 246 -1.90 -0.63 -10.86
N MET A 247 -2.17 -1.75 -11.54
CA MET A 247 -2.85 -2.94 -11.04
C MET A 247 -2.16 -4.18 -11.56
N ASN A 248 -2.43 -5.34 -10.96
CA ASN A 248 -1.87 -6.63 -11.36
C ASN A 248 -2.14 -6.96 -12.83
N GLY A 249 -3.32 -6.63 -13.34
CA GLY A 249 -3.68 -6.82 -14.74
C GLY A 249 -4.84 -7.77 -14.98
N ASP A 250 -5.29 -8.47 -13.95
CA ASP A 250 -6.51 -9.26 -13.90
C ASP A 250 -7.59 -8.58 -13.02
N VAL A 251 -8.76 -9.19 -12.98
CA VAL A 251 -9.88 -8.84 -12.10
C VAL A 251 -10.15 -10.04 -11.21
N PHE A 252 -10.33 -9.81 -9.92
CA PHE A 252 -10.37 -10.87 -8.93
C PHE A 252 -11.61 -10.77 -8.02
N SER A 253 -12.22 -11.92 -7.74
CA SER A 253 -13.30 -12.06 -6.76
C SER A 253 -12.68 -12.29 -5.37
N LEU A 254 -13.01 -11.47 -4.38
CA LEU A 254 -12.41 -11.59 -3.04
C LEU A 254 -12.69 -12.94 -2.37
N HIS A 255 -13.87 -13.57 -2.62
CA HIS A 255 -14.16 -14.89 -2.06
C HIS A 255 -13.22 -15.98 -2.59
N ASP A 256 -12.67 -15.84 -3.81
CA ASP A 256 -11.74 -16.82 -4.38
C ASP A 256 -10.36 -16.81 -3.68
N ALA A 257 -10.10 -15.85 -2.79
CA ALA A 257 -8.91 -15.86 -1.95
C ALA A 257 -8.94 -16.97 -0.89
N PHE A 258 -10.11 -17.35 -0.38
CA PHE A 258 -10.21 -18.31 0.74
C PHE A 258 -9.67 -19.68 0.38
N PRO A 259 -10.04 -20.34 -0.75
CA PRO A 259 -9.42 -21.61 -1.13
C PRO A 259 -7.90 -21.49 -1.36
N ILE A 260 -7.42 -20.37 -1.91
CA ILE A 260 -5.99 -20.14 -2.15
C ILE A 260 -5.22 -20.02 -0.83
N VAL A 261 -5.79 -19.33 0.16
CA VAL A 261 -5.22 -19.20 1.51
C VAL A 261 -5.22 -20.54 2.24
N ALA A 262 -6.33 -21.30 2.19
CA ALA A 262 -6.42 -22.63 2.79
C ALA A 262 -5.34 -23.59 2.24
N ASP A 263 -5.18 -23.64 0.92
CA ASP A 263 -4.13 -24.41 0.24
C ASP A 263 -2.72 -23.95 0.65
N SER A 264 -2.46 -22.64 0.64
CA SER A 264 -1.17 -22.03 1.00
C SER A 264 -0.77 -22.33 2.46
N LEU A 265 -1.73 -22.46 3.35
CA LEU A 265 -1.52 -22.77 4.76
C LEU A 265 -1.70 -24.26 5.08
N LYS A 266 -1.96 -25.12 4.09
CA LYS A 266 -2.24 -26.56 4.26
C LYS A 266 -3.28 -26.80 5.35
N MET A 267 -4.42 -26.14 5.25
CA MET A 267 -5.54 -26.28 6.17
C MET A 267 -6.80 -26.70 5.43
N GLU A 268 -7.71 -27.33 6.16
CA GLU A 268 -9.00 -27.73 5.61
C GLU A 268 -9.80 -26.49 5.16
N LEU A 269 -10.35 -26.54 3.95
CA LEU A 269 -11.32 -25.57 3.45
C LEU A 269 -12.70 -26.01 3.93
N GLY A 270 -13.33 -25.18 4.76
CA GLY A 270 -14.63 -25.45 5.37
C GLY A 270 -15.80 -25.27 4.41
N ALA A 271 -17.00 -25.51 4.93
CA ALA A 271 -18.25 -25.29 4.21
C ALA A 271 -18.46 -23.79 3.90
N LYS A 272 -19.36 -23.52 2.94
CA LYS A 272 -19.87 -22.18 2.70
C LYS A 272 -20.80 -21.79 3.84
N GLU A 273 -20.53 -20.67 4.46
CA GLU A 273 -21.32 -20.12 5.56
C GLU A 273 -21.39 -18.59 5.51
N ASP A 274 -22.42 -18.01 6.10
CA ASP A 274 -22.55 -16.56 6.26
C ASP A 274 -21.80 -16.14 7.51
N PHE A 275 -20.73 -15.36 7.36
CA PHE A 275 -19.94 -14.84 8.47
C PHE A 275 -19.28 -13.51 8.11
N GLN A 276 -18.89 -12.78 9.15
CA GLN A 276 -18.08 -11.57 9.04
C GLN A 276 -16.71 -11.85 9.61
N ILE A 277 -15.65 -11.63 8.80
CA ILE A 277 -14.27 -11.98 9.18
C ILE A 277 -13.82 -11.28 10.46
N ILE A 278 -14.17 -10.00 10.69
CA ILE A 278 -13.71 -9.25 11.85
C ILE A 278 -14.31 -9.79 13.14
N PRO A 279 -15.64 -9.96 13.31
CA PRO A 279 -16.19 -10.60 14.51
C PRO A 279 -15.67 -12.02 14.78
N GLU A 280 -15.45 -12.82 13.73
CA GLU A 280 -14.89 -14.17 13.89
C GLU A 280 -13.41 -14.13 14.27
N LEU A 281 -12.62 -13.21 13.74
CA LEU A 281 -11.24 -12.97 14.12
C LEU A 281 -11.15 -12.58 15.60
N GLU A 282 -11.98 -11.62 16.05
CA GLU A 282 -11.98 -11.14 17.44
C GLU A 282 -12.17 -12.25 18.47
N LYS A 283 -13.00 -13.26 18.17
CA LYS A 283 -13.19 -14.44 19.04
C LYS A 283 -11.90 -15.24 19.24
N LEU A 284 -10.97 -15.19 18.30
CA LEU A 284 -9.73 -15.97 18.28
C LEU A 284 -8.49 -15.19 18.70
N LEU A 285 -8.57 -13.85 18.80
CA LEU A 285 -7.40 -12.99 19.10
C LEU A 285 -6.72 -13.34 20.43
N HIS A 286 -7.44 -13.91 21.39
CA HIS A 286 -6.87 -14.37 22.65
C HIS A 286 -5.81 -15.47 22.49
N LEU A 287 -5.80 -16.20 21.36
CA LEU A 287 -4.81 -17.23 21.03
C LEU A 287 -3.49 -16.62 20.53
N TRP A 288 -3.51 -15.38 20.03
CA TRP A 288 -2.39 -14.78 19.33
C TRP A 288 -1.08 -14.73 20.15
N PRO A 289 -1.05 -14.22 21.41
CA PRO A 289 0.20 -14.18 22.17
C PRO A 289 0.79 -15.57 22.42
N GLY A 290 -0.09 -16.56 22.65
CA GLY A 290 0.32 -17.97 22.80
C GLY A 290 0.95 -18.53 21.52
N MET A 291 0.35 -18.22 20.38
CA MET A 291 0.85 -18.64 19.06
C MET A 291 2.21 -17.99 18.74
N VAL A 292 2.38 -16.69 19.02
CA VAL A 292 3.66 -15.99 18.84
C VAL A 292 4.78 -16.70 19.61
N ARG A 293 4.55 -17.01 20.89
CA ARG A 293 5.53 -17.71 21.74
C ARG A 293 5.78 -19.17 21.30
N LYS A 294 4.71 -19.91 21.00
CA LYS A 294 4.76 -21.32 20.60
C LYS A 294 5.64 -21.53 19.36
N TYR A 295 5.49 -20.67 18.37
CA TYR A 295 6.19 -20.78 17.09
C TYR A 295 7.41 -19.88 16.97
N GLY A 296 7.73 -19.06 17.98
CA GLY A 296 8.86 -18.12 17.95
C GLY A 296 8.69 -17.06 16.85
N LEU A 297 7.46 -16.57 16.67
CA LEU A 297 7.18 -15.59 15.61
C LEU A 297 7.89 -14.26 15.90
N ARG A 298 8.28 -13.56 14.85
CA ARG A 298 8.83 -12.21 14.92
C ARG A 298 7.75 -11.13 15.01
N ALA A 299 6.51 -11.49 14.64
CA ALA A 299 5.37 -10.59 14.72
C ALA A 299 5.13 -10.12 16.16
N PRO A 300 4.73 -8.86 16.38
CA PRO A 300 4.44 -8.35 17.72
C PRO A 300 3.26 -9.08 18.37
N GLU A 301 3.35 -9.33 19.69
CA GLU A 301 2.22 -9.83 20.46
C GLU A 301 1.11 -8.78 20.60
N ASN A 302 1.48 -7.49 20.52
CA ASN A 302 0.54 -6.38 20.58
C ASN A 302 -0.22 -6.25 19.24
N LEU A 303 -1.54 -6.35 19.31
CA LEU A 303 -2.41 -6.36 18.12
C LEU A 303 -2.42 -5.01 17.38
N LYS A 304 -2.28 -3.87 18.09
CA LYS A 304 -2.18 -2.56 17.48
C LYS A 304 -0.89 -2.42 16.66
N GLU A 305 0.21 -2.94 17.18
CA GLU A 305 1.48 -2.96 16.45
C GLU A 305 1.46 -3.92 15.27
N LEU A 306 0.71 -5.03 15.38
CA LEU A 306 0.55 -6.02 14.32
C LEU A 306 -0.29 -5.48 13.16
N PHE A 307 -1.46 -4.95 13.45
CA PHE A 307 -2.44 -4.58 12.42
C PHE A 307 -2.37 -3.10 12.01
N GLY A 308 -1.88 -2.19 12.87
CA GLY A 308 -2.17 -0.76 12.68
C GLY A 308 -3.69 -0.56 12.61
N GLU A 309 -4.16 0.16 11.59
CA GLU A 309 -5.60 0.35 11.31
C GLU A 309 -6.16 -0.66 10.28
N SER A 310 -5.41 -1.73 9.95
CA SER A 310 -5.79 -2.68 8.88
C SER A 310 -7.10 -3.44 9.17
N LEU A 311 -7.53 -3.52 10.43
CA LEU A 311 -8.81 -4.15 10.78
C LEU A 311 -10.00 -3.40 10.16
N GLU A 312 -9.94 -2.07 10.00
CA GLU A 312 -11.01 -1.29 9.35
C GLU A 312 -11.26 -1.69 7.89
N VAL A 313 -10.22 -2.15 7.20
CA VAL A 313 -10.31 -2.61 5.79
C VAL A 313 -10.40 -4.12 5.65
N GLY A 314 -10.11 -4.85 6.72
CA GLY A 314 -10.15 -6.32 6.74
C GLY A 314 -11.55 -6.89 6.51
N GLY A 315 -12.60 -6.15 6.89
CA GLY A 315 -13.98 -6.54 6.68
C GLY A 315 -14.38 -6.70 5.21
N ALA A 316 -13.65 -6.09 4.28
CA ALA A 316 -13.93 -6.16 2.85
C ALA A 316 -13.97 -7.60 2.29
N TRP A 317 -13.26 -8.54 2.90
CA TRP A 317 -13.23 -9.96 2.49
C TRP A 317 -14.58 -10.66 2.57
N THR A 318 -15.44 -10.22 3.48
CA THR A 318 -16.76 -10.81 3.73
C THR A 318 -17.86 -9.76 3.80
N ALA A 319 -17.60 -8.54 3.32
CA ALA A 319 -18.59 -7.47 3.33
C ALA A 319 -19.82 -7.88 2.52
N PRO A 320 -21.04 -7.81 3.09
CA PRO A 320 -22.25 -8.17 2.38
C PRO A 320 -22.49 -7.18 1.24
N ILE A 321 -22.81 -7.69 0.06
CA ILE A 321 -23.31 -6.90 -1.04
C ILE A 321 -24.83 -7.06 -1.04
N ALA A 322 -25.55 -6.02 -0.60
CA ALA A 322 -26.99 -6.06 -0.61
C ALA A 322 -27.54 -6.08 -2.05
N PRO A 323 -28.58 -6.86 -2.35
CA PRO A 323 -29.15 -6.97 -3.71
C PRO A 323 -29.65 -5.62 -4.27
N THR A 324 -29.96 -4.67 -3.40
CA THR A 324 -30.46 -3.32 -3.74
C THR A 324 -29.34 -2.29 -3.85
N ASP A 325 -28.12 -2.63 -3.42
CA ASP A 325 -27.01 -1.70 -3.48
C ASP A 325 -26.51 -1.59 -4.92
N VAL A 326 -26.25 -0.37 -5.33
CA VAL A 326 -25.48 -0.15 -6.56
C VAL A 326 -24.09 -0.73 -6.33
N VAL A 327 -23.83 -1.88 -6.96
CA VAL A 327 -22.51 -2.54 -6.83
C VAL A 327 -21.44 -1.60 -7.31
N ARG A 328 -20.55 -1.21 -6.40
CA ARG A 328 -19.47 -0.26 -6.68
C ARG A 328 -18.19 -1.04 -6.89
N TYR A 329 -17.87 -1.28 -8.16
CA TYR A 329 -16.62 -1.91 -8.52
C TYR A 329 -15.52 -0.85 -8.58
N GLY A 330 -14.45 -1.05 -7.85
CA GLY A 330 -13.23 -0.23 -7.93
C GLY A 330 -12.34 -0.70 -9.07
N LEU A 331 -12.89 -0.80 -10.30
CA LEU A 331 -12.13 -1.29 -11.46
C LEU A 331 -11.49 -0.12 -12.22
N ALA A 332 -10.19 -0.22 -12.48
CA ALA A 332 -9.42 0.80 -13.17
C ALA A 332 -8.76 0.29 -14.46
N SER A 333 -8.68 1.16 -15.46
CA SER A 333 -7.99 0.84 -16.70
C SER A 333 -6.47 0.99 -16.55
N THR A 334 -5.73 -0.03 -16.90
CA THR A 334 -4.26 0.00 -16.99
C THR A 334 -3.76 0.19 -18.42
N ILE A 335 -4.62 0.57 -19.35
CA ILE A 335 -4.25 0.73 -20.78
C ILE A 335 -3.21 1.82 -20.94
N LYS A 336 -3.36 2.96 -20.25
CA LYS A 336 -2.44 4.10 -20.36
C LYS A 336 -1.01 3.73 -19.97
N ILE A 337 -0.82 3.10 -18.81
CA ILE A 337 0.52 2.71 -18.35
C ILE A 337 1.18 1.68 -19.27
N ARG A 338 0.40 0.72 -19.80
CA ARG A 338 0.89 -0.27 -20.79
C ARG A 338 1.31 0.39 -22.10
N GLN A 339 0.53 1.35 -22.60
CA GLN A 339 0.88 2.14 -23.81
C GLN A 339 2.08 3.07 -23.57
N ALA A 340 2.34 3.46 -22.33
CA ALA A 340 3.53 4.19 -21.93
C ALA A 340 4.79 3.31 -21.84
N GLY A 341 4.64 1.97 -21.88
CA GLY A 341 5.76 1.02 -21.91
C GLY A 341 5.99 0.21 -20.63
N PHE A 342 5.11 0.33 -19.63
CA PHE A 342 5.14 -0.54 -18.46
C PHE A 342 4.28 -1.79 -18.71
N HIS A 343 4.92 -2.93 -18.98
CA HIS A 343 4.25 -4.17 -19.39
C HIS A 343 4.20 -5.25 -18.31
N HIS A 344 4.70 -4.97 -17.10
CA HIS A 344 4.63 -5.92 -15.99
C HIS A 344 3.19 -6.19 -15.58
N CYS A 345 2.90 -7.45 -15.30
CA CYS A 345 1.65 -7.92 -14.74
C CYS A 345 1.93 -9.06 -13.75
N ILE A 346 0.96 -9.33 -12.88
CA ILE A 346 1.03 -10.38 -11.87
C ILE A 346 -0.33 -11.05 -11.81
N ASP A 347 -0.37 -12.38 -11.78
CA ASP A 347 -1.57 -13.15 -11.47
C ASP A 347 -1.93 -12.93 -10.00
N THR A 348 -3.17 -12.55 -9.71
CA THR A 348 -3.60 -12.23 -8.35
C THR A 348 -3.62 -13.44 -7.43
N ALA A 349 -3.94 -14.65 -7.93
CA ALA A 349 -3.87 -15.86 -7.13
C ALA A 349 -2.42 -16.19 -6.76
N ASP A 350 -1.47 -16.02 -7.68
CA ASP A 350 -0.04 -16.20 -7.41
C ASP A 350 0.50 -15.14 -6.43
N MET A 351 0.01 -13.91 -6.52
CA MET A 351 0.29 -12.86 -5.53
C MET A 351 -0.16 -13.27 -4.12
N ILE A 352 -1.37 -13.82 -3.96
CA ILE A 352 -1.86 -14.28 -2.66
C ILE A 352 -0.97 -15.40 -2.13
N ARG A 353 -0.65 -16.42 -2.93
CA ARG A 353 0.29 -17.49 -2.56
C ARG A 353 1.65 -16.95 -2.13
N LYS A 354 2.16 -15.98 -2.87
CA LYS A 354 3.42 -15.29 -2.57
C LYS A 354 3.38 -14.64 -1.18
N TYR A 355 2.34 -13.89 -0.84
CA TYR A 355 2.27 -13.20 0.46
C TYR A 355 2.01 -14.17 1.61
N MET A 356 1.21 -15.22 1.43
CA MET A 356 1.08 -16.27 2.46
C MET A 356 2.43 -16.92 2.78
N ARG A 357 3.25 -17.24 1.77
CA ARG A 357 4.61 -17.74 1.96
C ARG A 357 5.51 -16.71 2.65
N ARG A 358 5.50 -15.44 2.19
CA ARG A 358 6.33 -14.38 2.78
C ARG A 358 6.00 -14.10 4.24
N TYR A 359 4.74 -14.12 4.64
CA TYR A 359 4.35 -13.98 6.03
C TYR A 359 4.92 -15.12 6.90
N GLN A 360 5.02 -16.34 6.36
CA GLN A 360 5.68 -17.45 7.05
C GLN A 360 7.21 -17.24 7.13
N GLU A 361 7.86 -16.89 6.02
CA GLU A 361 9.30 -16.64 5.93
C GLU A 361 9.75 -15.48 6.85
N LEU A 362 8.92 -14.47 6.99
CA LEU A 362 9.16 -13.32 7.88
C LEU A 362 8.84 -13.61 9.36
N GLY A 363 8.28 -14.78 9.66
CA GLY A 363 7.84 -15.11 11.01
C GLY A 363 6.64 -14.27 11.47
N VAL A 364 5.75 -13.90 10.54
CA VAL A 364 4.50 -13.20 10.85
C VAL A 364 3.39 -14.18 11.19
N ILE A 365 3.32 -15.32 10.48
CA ILE A 365 2.43 -16.43 10.79
C ILE A 365 3.25 -17.71 10.89
N PRO A 366 2.73 -18.78 11.53
CA PRO A 366 3.44 -20.04 11.66
C PRO A 366 3.83 -20.65 10.30
N PRO A 367 5.02 -21.27 10.19
CA PRO A 367 5.38 -22.03 9.01
C PRO A 367 4.44 -23.24 8.84
N VAL A 368 4.17 -23.63 7.59
CA VAL A 368 3.51 -24.91 7.32
C VAL A 368 4.57 -26.00 7.24
N ALA A 369 4.32 -27.08 7.96
CA ALA A 369 5.16 -28.28 7.92
C ALA A 369 4.98 -29.05 6.58
#